data_ab2c22288bc9bf683ce6b83e694c9c24
#
_entry.id   ab2c22288bc9bf683ce6b83e694c9c24
#
_cell.length_a   1.000
_cell.length_b   1.000
_cell.length_c   1.000
_cell.angle_alpha   90.00
_cell.angle_beta   90.00
_cell.angle_gamma   90.00
#
_symmetry.space_group_name_H-M   'P 1'
#
loop_
_entity.id
_entity.type
_entity.pdbx_description
1 polymer ?
#
loop_
_entity_poly.entity_id
_entity_poly.type
_entity_poly.pdbx_seq_one_letter_code
_entity_poly.pdbx_strand_id
1 'polypeptide(L)'
;MAPVGVPGLVLGGGISFFSNKLGWACDNVASYEVVTASGLVVTASPTQFADLYWALRGGGNNFGIVTNFKLNAFPLGKMWGGQRIFTENNFPAVLDAIYKFATVGSSKDTDAAEIVSFGNYPGMGKIAIVQTHYAQPIANASVFDDINALTPVMDDTGIGYLSDLTIKMNGGSPNDTLGSLQTQWDATFKVDRELFSFLVNTFYSLIPDVQDLQGAFPTISIQAITEGQLKGMQKNGGNALGLTPAKGPIFIMNMSASFTNAADEATILKFLSTIIKKVKAEAKAKGVDNDYIYMNYASQFMDPIASYGAANVERLVSVSKKYDPAQVFQNLHPGHFKLSKGAPNPNMP
;
A
#
# COMPACT_ATOMS: atom_id res chain seq x y z
N MET A 1 -4.89 4.90 8.40
CA MET A 1 -5.98 4.29 9.17
C MET A 1 -5.56 4.23 10.63
N ALA A 2 -6.44 4.61 11.57
CA ALA A 2 -6.11 4.71 13.00
C ALA A 2 -5.63 3.38 13.65
N PRO A 3 -6.11 2.19 13.24
CA PRO A 3 -5.70 0.93 13.87
C PRO A 3 -4.41 0.30 13.30
N VAL A 4 -3.71 0.94 12.38
CA VAL A 4 -2.49 0.37 11.79
C VAL A 4 -1.30 0.55 12.70
N GLY A 5 -0.60 -0.54 13.01
CA GLY A 5 0.62 -0.52 13.83
C GLY A 5 1.79 0.15 13.11
N VAL A 6 2.28 1.26 13.66
CA VAL A 6 3.38 2.04 13.09
C VAL A 6 4.65 1.23 12.82
N PRO A 7 5.13 0.33 13.73
CA PRO A 7 6.36 -0.42 13.49
C PRO A 7 6.32 -1.30 12.25
N GLY A 8 5.25 -2.09 12.08
CA GLY A 8 5.08 -2.94 10.90
C GLY A 8 4.96 -2.13 9.62
N LEU A 9 4.16 -1.05 9.64
CA LEU A 9 4.01 -0.16 8.51
C LEU A 9 5.36 0.39 8.03
N VAL A 10 6.17 0.93 8.96
CA VAL A 10 7.45 1.58 8.65
C VAL A 10 8.50 0.59 8.17
N LEU A 11 8.60 -0.60 8.78
CA LEU A 11 9.58 -1.61 8.36
C LEU A 11 9.29 -2.20 6.97
N GLY A 12 8.02 -2.21 6.52
CA GLY A 12 7.63 -2.61 5.18
C GLY A 12 7.57 -1.45 4.16
N GLY A 13 7.93 -0.23 4.56
CA GLY A 13 7.88 0.97 3.72
C GLY A 13 6.95 2.05 4.27
N GLY A 14 5.64 1.89 4.12
CA GLY A 14 4.62 2.75 4.71
C GLY A 14 4.17 3.90 3.81
N ILE A 15 3.04 3.70 3.14
CA ILE A 15 2.38 4.76 2.35
C ILE A 15 1.48 5.58 3.29
N SER A 16 1.51 6.90 3.14
CA SER A 16 0.71 7.85 3.91
C SER A 16 0.11 8.93 3.02
N PHE A 17 -0.80 9.74 3.55
CA PHE A 17 -1.37 10.90 2.83
C PHE A 17 -0.32 11.96 2.46
N PHE A 18 0.87 11.91 3.07
CA PHE A 18 1.96 12.86 2.82
C PHE A 18 3.07 12.25 1.95
N SER A 19 2.90 11.02 1.48
CA SER A 19 3.97 10.33 0.75
C SER A 19 4.37 11.01 -0.55
N ASN A 20 3.43 11.69 -1.22
CA ASN A 20 3.72 12.46 -2.43
C ASN A 20 4.71 13.60 -2.18
N LYS A 21 4.66 14.21 -0.98
CA LYS A 21 5.53 15.32 -0.55
C LYS A 21 6.80 14.83 0.15
N LEU A 22 6.68 13.80 1.00
CA LEU A 22 7.70 13.43 1.96
C LEU A 22 8.39 12.08 1.66
N GLY A 23 7.95 11.32 0.67
CA GLY A 23 8.33 9.91 0.51
C GLY A 23 7.52 9.02 1.45
N TRP A 24 7.87 7.76 1.54
CA TRP A 24 7.17 6.81 2.40
C TRP A 24 7.58 6.98 3.88
N ALA A 25 6.85 6.35 4.80
CA ALA A 25 7.11 6.50 6.23
C ALA A 25 8.54 6.08 6.62
N CYS A 26 9.07 5.02 6.00
CA CYS A 26 10.45 4.57 6.22
C CYS A 26 11.51 5.60 5.79
N ASP A 27 11.20 6.48 4.84
CA ASP A 27 12.11 7.52 4.35
C ASP A 27 12.18 8.72 5.31
N ASN A 28 11.26 8.76 6.28
CA ASN A 28 11.15 9.81 7.29
C ASN A 28 11.60 9.34 8.69
N VAL A 29 12.26 8.20 8.79
CA VAL A 29 12.90 7.75 10.03
C VAL A 29 14.27 8.41 10.18
N ALA A 30 14.49 9.07 11.32
CA ALA A 30 15.79 9.64 11.68
C ALA A 30 16.74 8.57 12.23
N SER A 31 16.22 7.64 13.03
CA SER A 31 17.01 6.51 13.55
C SER A 31 16.11 5.38 14.05
N TYR A 32 16.67 4.18 14.09
CA TYR A 32 16.13 2.99 14.73
C TYR A 32 17.01 2.57 15.89
N GLU A 33 16.43 2.23 17.05
CA GLU A 33 17.11 1.45 18.07
C GLU A 33 16.84 -0.03 17.81
N VAL A 34 17.89 -0.82 17.74
CA VAL A 34 17.81 -2.22 17.28
C VAL A 34 18.58 -3.12 18.22
N VAL A 35 17.92 -4.18 18.71
CA VAL A 35 18.58 -5.30 19.38
C VAL A 35 19.00 -6.30 18.32
N THR A 36 20.32 -6.49 18.15
CA THR A 36 20.91 -7.42 17.18
C THR A 36 20.87 -8.85 17.66
N ALA A 37 21.21 -9.82 16.81
CA ALA A 37 21.25 -11.24 17.18
C ALA A 37 22.28 -11.54 18.29
N SER A 38 23.29 -10.71 18.46
CA SER A 38 24.26 -10.83 19.57
C SER A 38 23.78 -10.24 20.91
N GLY A 39 22.56 -9.65 20.95
CA GLY A 39 22.03 -8.97 22.13
C GLY A 39 22.52 -7.54 22.31
N LEU A 40 23.34 -7.02 21.40
CA LEU A 40 23.78 -5.63 21.45
C LEU A 40 22.64 -4.70 21.00
N VAL A 41 22.47 -3.60 21.74
CA VAL A 41 21.57 -2.52 21.36
C VAL A 41 22.36 -1.48 20.57
N VAL A 42 21.94 -1.21 19.34
CA VAL A 42 22.59 -0.24 18.45
C VAL A 42 21.59 0.79 17.94
N THR A 43 22.08 2.00 17.65
CA THR A 43 21.27 3.05 16.98
C THR A 43 21.67 3.13 15.51
N ALA A 44 20.81 2.66 14.62
CA ALA A 44 21.02 2.74 13.18
C ALA A 44 20.45 4.06 12.62
N SER A 45 21.27 4.82 11.90
CA SER A 45 20.94 6.12 11.31
C SER A 45 21.65 6.31 9.96
N PRO A 46 21.41 7.38 9.21
CA PRO A 46 22.15 7.65 7.97
C PRO A 46 23.67 7.70 8.13
N THR A 47 24.16 8.02 9.32
CA THR A 47 25.60 8.21 9.62
C THR A 47 26.19 7.16 10.54
N GLN A 48 25.36 6.30 11.15
CA GLN A 48 25.79 5.26 12.07
C GLN A 48 25.06 3.94 11.75
N PHE A 49 25.79 2.84 11.54
CA PHE A 49 25.21 1.57 11.05
C PHE A 49 24.34 1.81 9.80
N ALA A 50 24.86 2.60 8.85
CA ALA A 50 24.11 3.08 7.70
C ALA A 50 23.57 1.97 6.78
N ASP A 51 24.27 0.83 6.72
CA ASP A 51 23.85 -0.35 6.01
C ASP A 51 22.62 -1.02 6.68
N LEU A 52 22.62 -1.12 8.01
CA LEU A 52 21.46 -1.60 8.79
C LEU A 52 20.28 -0.63 8.68
N TYR A 53 20.55 0.68 8.77
CA TYR A 53 19.53 1.72 8.58
C TYR A 53 18.87 1.62 7.20
N TRP A 54 19.65 1.39 6.14
CA TRP A 54 19.13 1.18 4.79
C TRP A 54 18.27 -0.07 4.72
N ALA A 55 18.71 -1.18 5.29
CA ALA A 55 18.01 -2.46 5.25
C ALA A 55 16.68 -2.45 6.00
N LEU A 56 16.59 -1.72 7.13
CA LEU A 56 15.35 -1.57 7.89
C LEU A 56 14.28 -0.73 7.19
N ARG A 57 14.66 0.04 6.15
CA ARG A 57 13.73 0.82 5.36
C ARG A 57 13.15 -0.02 4.22
N GLY A 58 12.20 -0.88 4.54
CA GLY A 58 11.49 -1.76 3.62
C GLY A 58 11.88 -3.23 3.67
N GLY A 59 12.93 -3.60 4.44
CA GLY A 59 13.39 -4.99 4.53
C GLY A 59 12.70 -5.83 5.63
N GLY A 60 11.71 -5.26 6.33
CA GLY A 60 10.91 -5.99 7.33
C GLY A 60 11.70 -6.35 8.61
N ASN A 61 11.29 -7.46 9.24
CA ASN A 61 11.80 -7.93 10.52
C ASN A 61 12.99 -8.91 10.39
N ASN A 62 13.89 -8.67 9.43
CA ASN A 62 14.93 -9.62 9.03
C ASN A 62 16.32 -9.35 9.66
N PHE A 63 16.48 -8.28 10.43
CA PHE A 63 17.83 -7.77 10.82
C PHE A 63 18.02 -7.60 12.32
N GLY A 64 16.97 -7.67 13.13
CA GLY A 64 16.96 -7.42 14.54
C GLY A 64 15.57 -7.11 15.07
N ILE A 65 15.47 -6.89 16.38
CA ILE A 65 14.24 -6.40 17.03
C ILE A 65 14.36 -4.89 17.16
N VAL A 66 13.51 -4.15 16.45
CA VAL A 66 13.46 -2.69 16.56
C VAL A 66 12.61 -2.31 17.77
N THR A 67 13.22 -1.67 18.74
CA THR A 67 12.61 -1.28 20.01
C THR A 67 12.18 0.19 20.04
N ASN A 68 12.79 1.03 19.18
CA ASN A 68 12.43 2.43 19.08
C ASN A 68 12.57 2.97 17.65
N PHE A 69 11.63 3.83 17.26
CA PHE A 69 11.61 4.55 15.98
C PHE A 69 11.63 6.05 16.25
N LYS A 70 12.67 6.75 15.83
CA LYS A 70 12.70 8.20 15.83
C LYS A 70 12.26 8.71 14.46
N LEU A 71 11.06 9.27 14.38
CA LEU A 71 10.49 9.80 13.14
C LEU A 71 10.72 11.31 13.05
N ASN A 72 10.96 11.82 11.84
CA ASN A 72 10.96 13.25 11.57
C ASN A 72 9.53 13.77 11.63
N ALA A 73 9.28 14.74 12.48
CA ALA A 73 8.02 15.46 12.54
C ALA A 73 8.03 16.67 11.59
N PHE A 74 6.86 17.07 11.13
CA PHE A 74 6.68 18.29 10.37
C PHE A 74 5.45 19.06 10.87
N PRO A 75 5.43 20.39 10.73
CA PRO A 75 4.26 21.17 11.10
C PRO A 75 3.05 20.78 10.25
N LEU A 76 1.95 20.42 10.88
CA LEU A 76 0.68 20.12 10.25
C LEU A 76 -0.44 20.73 11.09
N GLY A 77 -1.21 21.63 10.48
CA GLY A 77 -2.45 22.15 11.06
C GLY A 77 -3.67 21.32 10.66
N LYS A 78 -4.79 21.99 10.46
CA LYS A 78 -5.95 21.37 9.80
C LYS A 78 -5.62 21.11 8.35
N MET A 79 -6.20 20.05 7.80
CA MET A 79 -6.14 19.66 6.39
C MET A 79 -7.55 19.40 5.88
N TRP A 80 -7.71 19.29 4.58
CA TRP A 80 -8.96 18.85 3.97
C TRP A 80 -8.85 17.39 3.53
N GLY A 81 -9.95 16.64 3.61
CA GLY A 81 -10.01 15.28 3.10
C GLY A 81 -11.26 14.54 3.55
N GLY A 82 -11.37 13.31 3.10
CA GLY A 82 -12.48 12.41 3.34
C GLY A 82 -12.72 11.51 2.15
N GLN A 83 -13.95 11.03 2.01
CA GLN A 83 -14.33 10.13 0.94
C GLN A 83 -15.60 10.58 0.24
N ARG A 84 -15.69 10.25 -1.05
CA ARG A 84 -16.87 10.42 -1.89
C ARG A 84 -17.23 9.10 -2.50
N ILE A 85 -18.53 8.80 -2.56
CA ILE A 85 -19.04 7.56 -3.15
C ILE A 85 -19.74 7.88 -4.45
N PHE A 86 -19.38 7.13 -5.49
CA PHE A 86 -19.94 7.23 -6.82
C PHE A 86 -20.52 5.90 -7.28
N THR A 87 -21.61 5.96 -8.05
CA THR A 87 -22.23 4.78 -8.67
C THR A 87 -21.52 4.43 -9.98
N GLU A 88 -21.85 3.26 -10.54
CA GLU A 88 -21.26 2.69 -11.75
C GLU A 88 -21.22 3.65 -12.94
N ASN A 89 -22.23 4.53 -13.08
CA ASN A 89 -22.27 5.52 -14.17
C ASN A 89 -21.08 6.50 -14.17
N ASN A 90 -20.45 6.72 -13.02
CA ASN A 90 -19.32 7.63 -12.88
C ASN A 90 -17.96 6.92 -13.05
N PHE A 91 -17.90 5.58 -13.11
CA PHE A 91 -16.63 4.84 -13.14
C PHE A 91 -15.66 5.30 -14.24
N PRO A 92 -16.10 5.53 -15.49
CA PRO A 92 -15.17 6.02 -16.51
C PRO A 92 -14.50 7.34 -16.11
N ALA A 93 -15.26 8.30 -15.59
CA ALA A 93 -14.74 9.60 -15.18
C ALA A 93 -13.86 9.51 -13.92
N VAL A 94 -14.21 8.65 -12.96
CA VAL A 94 -13.37 8.37 -11.78
C VAL A 94 -12.03 7.75 -12.21
N LEU A 95 -12.03 6.83 -13.16
CA LEU A 95 -10.81 6.22 -13.67
C LEU A 95 -9.95 7.20 -14.50
N ASP A 96 -10.58 8.16 -15.21
CA ASP A 96 -9.88 9.25 -15.88
C ASP A 96 -9.22 10.19 -14.86
N ALA A 97 -9.92 10.50 -13.77
CA ALA A 97 -9.42 11.36 -12.71
C ALA A 97 -8.18 10.79 -12.04
N ILE A 98 -8.21 9.51 -11.59
CA ILE A 98 -7.03 8.89 -10.95
C ILE A 98 -5.88 8.74 -11.95
N TYR A 99 -6.15 8.47 -13.21
CA TYR A 99 -5.10 8.45 -14.24
C TYR A 99 -4.40 9.80 -14.38
N LYS A 100 -5.17 10.88 -14.47
CA LYS A 100 -4.63 12.26 -14.56
C LYS A 100 -3.92 12.66 -13.28
N PHE A 101 -4.46 12.29 -12.10
CA PHE A 101 -3.78 12.51 -10.83
C PHE A 101 -2.41 11.82 -10.78
N ALA A 102 -2.35 10.53 -11.13
CA ALA A 102 -1.12 9.75 -11.11
C ALA A 102 -0.04 10.28 -12.07
N THR A 103 -0.44 10.74 -13.26
CA THR A 103 0.48 11.11 -14.34
C THR A 103 0.85 12.60 -14.36
N VAL A 104 -0.02 13.49 -13.92
CA VAL A 104 0.14 14.94 -14.03
C VAL A 104 -0.13 15.68 -12.72
N GLY A 105 -1.29 15.45 -12.08
CA GLY A 105 -1.76 16.24 -10.94
C GLY A 105 -0.82 16.16 -9.75
N SER A 106 -0.43 14.96 -9.37
CA SER A 106 0.43 14.72 -8.22
C SER A 106 1.84 15.31 -8.31
N SER A 107 2.35 15.50 -9.52
CA SER A 107 3.66 16.13 -9.74
C SER A 107 3.60 17.66 -9.66
N LYS A 108 2.44 18.25 -9.95
CA LYS A 108 2.19 19.69 -9.86
C LYS A 108 1.86 20.12 -8.43
N ASP A 109 1.19 19.26 -7.67
CA ASP A 109 0.78 19.55 -6.31
C ASP A 109 1.07 18.36 -5.38
N THR A 110 2.15 18.48 -4.63
CA THR A 110 2.63 17.41 -3.75
C THR A 110 1.87 17.32 -2.42
N ASP A 111 1.03 18.31 -2.08
CA ASP A 111 0.19 18.28 -0.88
C ASP A 111 -1.02 17.35 -1.03
N ALA A 112 -1.25 16.82 -2.24
CA ALA A 112 -2.39 15.99 -2.58
C ALA A 112 -2.08 14.48 -2.46
N ALA A 113 -3.08 13.72 -2.00
CA ALA A 113 -3.11 12.26 -2.02
C ALA A 113 -4.48 11.76 -2.46
N GLU A 114 -4.50 10.69 -3.26
CA GLU A 114 -5.73 10.08 -3.77
C GLU A 114 -5.63 8.55 -3.78
N ILE A 115 -6.71 7.89 -3.37
CA ILE A 115 -6.90 6.44 -3.50
C ILE A 115 -8.32 6.20 -3.99
N VAL A 116 -8.49 5.32 -4.96
CA VAL A 116 -9.80 4.91 -5.45
C VAL A 116 -10.01 3.43 -5.18
N SER A 117 -11.13 3.11 -4.54
CA SER A 117 -11.53 1.74 -4.23
C SER A 117 -12.86 1.40 -4.90
N PHE A 118 -13.00 0.15 -5.32
CA PHE A 118 -14.23 -0.37 -5.91
C PHE A 118 -14.71 -1.55 -5.08
N GLY A 119 -16.03 -1.63 -4.88
CA GLY A 119 -16.67 -2.70 -4.13
C GLY A 119 -18.14 -2.85 -4.51
N ASN A 120 -18.74 -3.95 -4.06
CA ASN A 120 -20.16 -4.18 -4.21
C ASN A 120 -20.84 -4.09 -2.83
N TYR A 121 -21.58 -3.02 -2.60
CA TYR A 121 -22.19 -2.74 -1.29
C TYR A 121 -23.65 -3.21 -1.25
N PRO A 122 -24.05 -3.91 -0.19
CA PRO A 122 -25.46 -4.25 0.00
C PRO A 122 -26.36 -3.01 -0.05
N GLY A 123 -27.39 -3.04 -0.88
CA GLY A 123 -28.34 -1.94 -1.05
C GLY A 123 -27.88 -0.79 -1.95
N MET A 124 -26.60 -0.68 -2.28
CA MET A 124 -26.05 0.36 -3.19
C MET A 124 -25.52 -0.25 -4.51
N GLY A 125 -25.21 -1.55 -4.53
CA GLY A 125 -24.62 -2.21 -5.68
C GLY A 125 -23.16 -1.84 -5.90
N LYS A 126 -22.76 -1.73 -7.17
CA LYS A 126 -21.39 -1.37 -7.58
C LYS A 126 -21.09 0.10 -7.27
N ILE A 127 -20.06 0.35 -6.48
CA ILE A 127 -19.63 1.71 -6.12
C ILE A 127 -18.14 1.90 -6.29
N ALA A 128 -17.75 3.15 -6.52
CA ALA A 128 -16.38 3.63 -6.36
C ALA A 128 -16.33 4.55 -5.12
N ILE A 129 -15.35 4.33 -4.26
CA ILE A 129 -15.02 5.19 -3.12
C ILE A 129 -13.74 5.93 -3.47
N VAL A 130 -13.83 7.24 -3.62
CA VAL A 130 -12.69 8.11 -3.90
C VAL A 130 -12.29 8.82 -2.62
N GLN A 131 -11.11 8.50 -2.11
CA GLN A 131 -10.52 9.13 -0.95
C GLN A 131 -9.53 10.18 -1.41
N THR A 132 -9.81 11.45 -1.12
CA THR A 132 -8.95 12.58 -1.44
C THR A 132 -8.50 13.27 -0.16
N HIS A 133 -7.21 13.62 -0.10
CA HIS A 133 -6.62 14.31 1.04
C HIS A 133 -5.71 15.43 0.53
N TYR A 134 -5.81 16.59 1.17
CA TYR A 134 -4.98 17.74 0.86
C TYR A 134 -4.35 18.28 2.16
N ALA A 135 -3.04 18.37 2.20
CA ALA A 135 -2.28 18.71 3.43
C ALA A 135 -2.47 20.17 3.91
N GLN A 136 -3.42 20.89 3.35
CA GLN A 136 -3.82 22.24 3.71
C GLN A 136 -5.33 22.30 3.92
N PRO A 137 -5.86 23.28 4.70
CA PRO A 137 -7.29 23.44 4.95
C PRO A 137 -8.01 24.14 3.77
N ILE A 138 -7.80 23.65 2.56
CA ILE A 138 -8.38 24.18 1.32
C ILE A 138 -9.32 23.13 0.76
N ALA A 139 -10.61 23.40 0.86
CA ALA A 139 -11.64 22.50 0.32
C ALA A 139 -11.59 22.46 -1.21
N ASN A 140 -11.77 21.26 -1.75
CA ASN A 140 -11.85 21.03 -3.20
C ASN A 140 -10.66 21.64 -3.98
N ALA A 141 -9.43 21.44 -3.45
CA ALA A 141 -8.21 21.90 -4.12
C ALA A 141 -8.21 21.51 -5.61
N SER A 142 -7.72 22.40 -6.48
CA SER A 142 -7.83 22.26 -7.94
C SER A 142 -7.14 21.02 -8.52
N VAL A 143 -6.21 20.42 -7.80
CA VAL A 143 -5.60 19.13 -8.17
C VAL A 143 -6.63 18.01 -8.29
N PHE A 144 -7.81 18.15 -7.68
CA PHE A 144 -8.94 17.22 -7.71
C PHE A 144 -10.12 17.70 -8.57
N ASP A 145 -9.93 18.66 -9.47
CA ASP A 145 -11.04 19.25 -10.26
C ASP A 145 -11.82 18.21 -11.05
N ASP A 146 -11.16 17.16 -11.57
CA ASP A 146 -11.85 16.09 -12.30
C ASP A 146 -12.83 15.30 -11.37
N ILE A 147 -12.50 15.11 -10.11
CA ILE A 147 -13.40 14.49 -9.11
C ILE A 147 -14.40 15.50 -8.57
N ASN A 148 -13.98 16.76 -8.36
CA ASN A 148 -14.85 17.82 -7.87
C ASN A 148 -16.01 18.12 -8.82
N ALA A 149 -15.82 17.89 -10.12
CA ALA A 149 -16.85 18.07 -11.15
C ALA A 149 -17.93 16.98 -11.16
N LEU A 150 -17.70 15.85 -10.47
CA LEU A 150 -18.65 14.74 -10.43
C LEU A 150 -19.64 14.89 -9.27
N THR A 151 -20.86 14.41 -9.44
CA THR A 151 -21.87 14.39 -8.37
C THR A 151 -21.81 13.06 -7.63
N PRO A 152 -21.34 13.03 -6.37
CA PRO A 152 -21.32 11.81 -5.57
C PRO A 152 -22.71 11.50 -5.00
N VAL A 153 -22.97 10.24 -4.68
CA VAL A 153 -24.16 9.84 -3.91
C VAL A 153 -23.95 10.03 -2.40
N MET A 154 -22.69 10.12 -1.96
CA MET A 154 -22.29 10.48 -0.60
C MET A 154 -20.98 11.27 -0.66
N ASP A 155 -20.92 12.35 0.11
CA ASP A 155 -19.71 13.18 0.31
C ASP A 155 -19.54 13.43 1.80
N ASP A 156 -18.44 12.93 2.37
CA ASP A 156 -18.08 13.16 3.76
C ASP A 156 -16.79 13.98 3.91
N THR A 157 -16.30 14.58 2.81
CA THR A 157 -15.11 15.42 2.85
C THR A 157 -15.30 16.63 3.76
N GLY A 158 -14.22 17.08 4.37
CA GLY A 158 -14.26 18.22 5.28
C GLY A 158 -12.87 18.66 5.73
N ILE A 159 -12.85 19.81 6.45
CA ILE A 159 -11.64 20.35 7.06
C ILE A 159 -11.57 19.88 8.51
N GLY A 160 -10.47 19.22 8.90
CA GLY A 160 -10.27 18.72 10.25
C GLY A 160 -8.79 18.46 10.54
N TYR A 161 -8.49 18.04 11.76
CA TYR A 161 -7.17 17.49 12.06
C TYR A 161 -7.04 16.07 11.46
N LEU A 162 -5.83 15.63 11.17
CA LEU A 162 -5.56 14.29 10.63
C LEU A 162 -6.19 13.17 11.48
N SER A 163 -6.14 13.30 12.82
CA SER A 163 -6.78 12.36 13.75
C SER A 163 -8.27 12.20 13.49
N ASP A 164 -8.98 13.32 13.33
CA ASP A 164 -10.43 13.34 13.17
C ASP A 164 -10.82 12.72 11.82
N LEU A 165 -10.09 13.09 10.75
CA LEU A 165 -10.31 12.55 9.41
C LEU A 165 -10.07 11.03 9.36
N THR A 166 -9.00 10.54 10.00
CA THR A 166 -8.69 9.10 10.03
C THR A 166 -9.68 8.28 10.85
N ILE A 167 -10.20 8.82 11.96
CA ILE A 167 -11.26 8.18 12.75
C ILE A 167 -12.55 8.09 11.93
N LYS A 168 -12.93 9.19 11.28
CA LYS A 168 -14.13 9.26 10.44
C LYS A 168 -14.07 8.24 9.29
N MET A 169 -12.94 8.11 8.60
CA MET A 169 -12.75 7.14 7.53
C MET A 169 -12.91 5.67 7.96
N ASN A 170 -12.73 5.38 9.26
CA ASN A 170 -12.93 4.04 9.82
C ASN A 170 -14.35 3.82 10.37
N GLY A 171 -15.36 4.57 9.90
CA GLY A 171 -16.74 4.44 10.39
C GLY A 171 -16.92 4.89 11.84
N GLY A 172 -15.95 5.60 12.42
CA GLY A 172 -15.98 6.04 13.82
C GLY A 172 -15.66 4.94 14.85
N SER A 173 -15.42 3.69 14.41
CA SER A 173 -15.06 2.58 15.31
C SER A 173 -13.67 2.04 14.98
N PRO A 174 -12.76 1.95 15.96
CA PRO A 174 -11.46 1.29 15.75
C PRO A 174 -11.56 -0.25 15.66
N ASN A 175 -12.75 -0.83 15.86
CA ASN A 175 -12.94 -2.27 16.08
C ASN A 175 -13.87 -2.96 15.06
N ASP A 176 -14.27 -2.33 13.97
CA ASP A 176 -15.24 -2.88 13.00
C ASP A 176 -14.81 -4.17 12.29
N THR A 177 -13.55 -4.60 12.46
CA THR A 177 -13.03 -5.83 11.85
C THR A 177 -12.84 -6.97 12.85
N LEU A 178 -13.21 -6.79 14.11
CA LEU A 178 -13.11 -7.84 15.12
C LEU A 178 -14.10 -8.98 14.80
N GLY A 179 -13.55 -10.19 14.62
CA GLY A 179 -14.33 -11.39 14.34
C GLY A 179 -14.46 -11.75 12.86
N SER A 180 -13.89 -10.95 11.93
CA SER A 180 -13.79 -11.33 10.52
C SER A 180 -12.40 -11.86 10.16
N LEU A 181 -12.36 -12.85 9.29
CA LEU A 181 -11.15 -13.26 8.58
C LEU A 181 -10.86 -12.24 7.49
N GLN A 182 -9.58 -11.98 7.25
CA GLN A 182 -9.18 -11.01 6.25
C GLN A 182 -7.98 -11.53 5.44
N THR A 183 -8.00 -11.23 4.15
CA THR A 183 -6.86 -11.48 3.27
C THR A 183 -6.59 -10.25 2.41
N GLN A 184 -5.31 -9.99 2.16
CA GLN A 184 -4.87 -8.90 1.28
C GLN A 184 -3.92 -9.45 0.23
N TRP A 185 -4.02 -8.89 -0.97
CA TRP A 185 -3.19 -9.26 -2.12
C TRP A 185 -2.85 -8.00 -2.90
N ASP A 186 -1.69 -7.95 -3.50
CA ASP A 186 -1.34 -6.83 -4.36
C ASP A 186 -0.65 -7.25 -5.66
N ALA A 187 -0.68 -6.36 -6.61
CA ALA A 187 0.15 -6.41 -7.80
C ALA A 187 0.42 -4.97 -8.26
N THR A 188 1.57 -4.76 -8.87
CA THR A 188 1.98 -3.44 -9.34
C THR A 188 2.05 -3.41 -10.85
N PHE A 189 1.74 -2.25 -11.43
CA PHE A 189 1.74 -2.02 -12.88
C PHE A 189 2.20 -0.60 -13.19
N LYS A 190 2.68 -0.36 -14.41
CA LYS A 190 2.82 1.00 -14.93
C LYS A 190 1.43 1.62 -15.07
N VAL A 191 1.35 2.93 -14.94
CA VAL A 191 0.06 3.63 -15.04
C VAL A 191 -0.46 3.54 -16.48
N ASP A 192 -1.59 2.84 -16.65
CA ASP A 192 -2.30 2.67 -17.92
C ASP A 192 -3.80 2.78 -17.72
N ARG A 193 -4.45 3.70 -18.43
CA ARG A 193 -5.87 4.00 -18.25
C ARG A 193 -6.80 2.85 -18.66
N GLU A 194 -6.42 2.11 -19.70
CA GLU A 194 -7.22 0.97 -20.17
C GLU A 194 -7.10 -0.21 -19.22
N LEU A 195 -5.90 -0.41 -18.65
CA LEU A 195 -5.70 -1.45 -17.63
C LEU A 195 -6.56 -1.17 -16.39
N PHE A 196 -6.78 0.09 -16.00
CA PHE A 196 -7.73 0.42 -14.92
C PHE A 196 -9.15 -0.05 -15.25
N SER A 197 -9.62 0.18 -16.47
CA SER A 197 -10.92 -0.32 -16.90
C SER A 197 -11.00 -1.83 -16.94
N PHE A 198 -9.96 -2.49 -17.44
CA PHE A 198 -9.88 -3.96 -17.48
C PHE A 198 -9.92 -4.55 -16.06
N LEU A 199 -9.17 -3.97 -15.14
CA LEU A 199 -9.14 -4.35 -13.73
C LEU A 199 -10.53 -4.29 -13.09
N VAL A 200 -11.20 -3.14 -13.20
CA VAL A 200 -12.53 -2.91 -12.60
C VAL A 200 -13.57 -3.84 -13.21
N ASN A 201 -13.58 -4.00 -14.54
CA ASN A 201 -14.48 -4.90 -15.25
C ASN A 201 -14.23 -6.36 -14.85
N THR A 202 -12.97 -6.79 -14.72
CA THR A 202 -12.59 -8.13 -14.28
C THR A 202 -13.09 -8.40 -12.86
N PHE A 203 -12.88 -7.46 -11.95
CA PHE A 203 -13.36 -7.56 -10.57
C PHE A 203 -14.87 -7.77 -10.53
N TYR A 204 -15.65 -6.88 -11.16
CA TYR A 204 -17.11 -6.99 -11.11
C TYR A 204 -17.66 -8.20 -11.86
N SER A 205 -16.97 -8.71 -12.88
CA SER A 205 -17.38 -9.94 -13.58
C SER A 205 -17.29 -11.20 -12.71
N LEU A 206 -16.45 -11.16 -11.67
CA LEU A 206 -16.23 -12.28 -10.75
C LEU A 206 -16.96 -12.13 -9.41
N ILE A 207 -17.54 -10.96 -9.11
CA ILE A 207 -18.32 -10.74 -7.87
C ILE A 207 -19.40 -11.79 -7.63
N PRO A 208 -20.15 -12.30 -8.67
CA PRO A 208 -21.12 -13.36 -8.44
C PRO A 208 -20.59 -14.65 -7.80
N ASP A 209 -19.29 -14.91 -7.92
CA ASP A 209 -18.67 -16.10 -7.31
C ASP A 209 -18.58 -16.03 -5.78
N VAL A 210 -18.68 -14.82 -5.20
CA VAL A 210 -18.43 -14.57 -3.77
C VAL A 210 -19.48 -13.71 -3.07
N GLN A 211 -20.41 -13.08 -3.80
CA GLN A 211 -21.35 -12.11 -3.25
C GLN A 211 -22.32 -12.69 -2.21
N ASP A 212 -22.62 -14.00 -2.29
CA ASP A 212 -23.58 -14.68 -1.41
C ASP A 212 -22.88 -15.34 -0.20
N LEU A 213 -21.54 -15.25 -0.10
CA LEU A 213 -20.79 -15.75 1.05
C LEU A 213 -20.98 -14.82 2.25
N GLN A 214 -21.24 -15.40 3.43
CA GLN A 214 -21.57 -14.64 4.63
C GLN A 214 -20.42 -13.73 5.07
N GLY A 215 -20.73 -12.43 5.15
CA GLY A 215 -19.76 -11.40 5.54
C GLY A 215 -18.65 -11.17 4.51
N ALA A 216 -18.78 -11.75 3.30
CA ALA A 216 -17.81 -11.51 2.24
C ALA A 216 -17.92 -10.06 1.74
N PHE A 217 -16.81 -9.35 1.82
CA PHE A 217 -16.70 -7.99 1.35
C PHE A 217 -15.38 -7.79 0.60
N PRO A 218 -15.32 -8.24 -0.68
CA PRO A 218 -14.16 -8.00 -1.51
C PRO A 218 -14.13 -6.57 -2.03
N THR A 219 -12.93 -6.00 -2.05
CA THR A 219 -12.65 -4.69 -2.62
C THR A 219 -11.37 -4.73 -3.45
N ILE A 220 -11.29 -3.86 -4.44
CA ILE A 220 -10.05 -3.54 -5.13
C ILE A 220 -9.77 -2.05 -5.00
N SER A 221 -8.50 -1.70 -4.82
CA SER A 221 -8.08 -0.30 -4.73
C SER A 221 -6.97 -0.02 -5.73
N ILE A 222 -7.03 1.14 -6.36
CA ILE A 222 -5.99 1.69 -7.23
C ILE A 222 -5.29 2.78 -6.43
N GLN A 223 -4.01 2.57 -6.12
CA GLN A 223 -3.19 3.50 -5.38
C GLN A 223 -1.96 3.90 -6.20
N ALA A 224 -1.90 5.16 -6.60
CA ALA A 224 -0.78 5.66 -7.37
C ALA A 224 0.48 5.81 -6.52
N ILE A 225 1.61 5.32 -7.02
CA ILE A 225 2.95 5.63 -6.52
C ILE A 225 3.51 6.69 -7.46
N THR A 226 3.43 7.92 -7.01
CA THR A 226 3.69 9.10 -7.81
C THR A 226 5.18 9.38 -7.98
N GLU A 227 5.52 10.26 -8.91
CA GLU A 227 6.90 10.73 -9.08
C GLU A 227 7.45 11.40 -7.80
N GLY A 228 6.61 12.14 -7.06
CA GLY A 228 6.98 12.76 -5.78
C GLY A 228 7.37 11.72 -4.73
N GLN A 229 6.61 10.63 -4.62
CA GLN A 229 6.95 9.51 -3.74
C GLN A 229 8.28 8.88 -4.13
N LEU A 230 8.47 8.56 -5.42
CA LEU A 230 9.70 7.93 -5.93
C LEU A 230 10.94 8.81 -5.70
N LYS A 231 10.81 10.14 -5.85
CA LYS A 231 11.88 11.09 -5.50
C LYS A 231 12.16 11.10 -3.99
N GLY A 232 11.12 11.08 -3.16
CA GLY A 232 11.21 11.04 -1.70
C GLY A 232 11.95 9.80 -1.18
N MET A 233 11.80 8.66 -1.85
CA MET A 233 12.47 7.40 -1.51
C MET A 233 14.00 7.42 -1.68
N GLN A 234 14.55 8.40 -2.39
CA GLN A 234 16.00 8.51 -2.61
C GLN A 234 16.74 9.23 -1.47
N LYS A 235 16.02 9.75 -0.47
CA LYS A 235 16.60 10.44 0.68
C LYS A 235 17.54 9.53 1.49
N ASN A 236 18.58 10.12 2.08
CA ASN A 236 19.49 9.44 3.01
C ASN A 236 20.09 8.13 2.46
N GLY A 237 20.45 8.11 1.18
CA GLY A 237 21.05 6.94 0.52
C GLY A 237 20.03 5.89 0.03
N GLY A 238 18.76 6.27 -0.10
CA GLY A 238 17.70 5.40 -0.59
C GLY A 238 17.21 4.37 0.43
N ASN A 239 16.30 3.50 0.02
CA ASN A 239 15.74 2.42 0.80
C ASN A 239 15.86 1.06 0.06
N ALA A 240 15.42 -0.03 0.68
CA ALA A 240 15.57 -1.37 0.13
C ALA A 240 14.54 -1.73 -0.95
N LEU A 241 13.50 -0.93 -1.16
CA LEU A 241 12.32 -1.29 -1.97
C LEU A 241 12.57 -1.40 -3.48
N GLY A 242 13.70 -0.89 -3.98
CA GLY A 242 14.04 -0.98 -5.41
C GLY A 242 13.23 -0.07 -6.33
N LEU A 243 12.45 0.84 -5.79
CA LEU A 243 11.67 1.83 -6.53
C LEU A 243 12.49 3.09 -6.77
N THR A 244 12.49 3.59 -8.02
CA THR A 244 13.26 4.77 -8.42
C THR A 244 12.45 5.66 -9.38
N PRO A 245 12.73 6.97 -9.45
CA PRO A 245 12.06 7.86 -10.41
C PRO A 245 12.22 7.44 -11.87
N ALA A 246 13.33 6.79 -12.22
CA ALA A 246 13.59 6.33 -13.59
C ALA A 246 12.59 5.27 -14.08
N LYS A 247 11.90 4.59 -13.16
CA LYS A 247 10.84 3.62 -13.50
C LYS A 247 9.48 4.28 -13.80
N GLY A 248 9.37 5.61 -13.63
CA GLY A 248 8.14 6.39 -13.79
C GLY A 248 7.11 6.10 -12.70
N PRO A 249 5.97 6.83 -12.72
CA PRO A 249 4.88 6.53 -11.82
C PRO A 249 4.30 5.14 -12.13
N ILE A 250 3.92 4.43 -11.07
CA ILE A 250 3.30 3.12 -11.11
C ILE A 250 2.03 3.15 -10.26
N PHE A 251 1.21 2.12 -10.33
CA PHE A 251 0.12 1.96 -9.36
C PHE A 251 0.16 0.58 -8.72
N ILE A 252 -0.24 0.53 -7.47
CA ILE A 252 -0.51 -0.70 -6.74
C ILE A 252 -2.01 -0.99 -6.85
N MET A 253 -2.34 -2.15 -7.40
CA MET A 253 -3.63 -2.76 -7.26
C MET A 253 -3.64 -3.51 -5.92
N ASN A 254 -4.31 -2.96 -4.91
CA ASN A 254 -4.53 -3.66 -3.66
C ASN A 254 -5.92 -4.32 -3.70
N MET A 255 -5.97 -5.61 -3.40
CA MET A 255 -7.21 -6.33 -3.23
C MET A 255 -7.32 -6.78 -1.78
N SER A 256 -8.49 -6.60 -1.19
CA SER A 256 -8.80 -7.13 0.13
C SER A 256 -10.15 -7.82 0.13
N ALA A 257 -10.30 -8.82 0.98
CA ALA A 257 -11.57 -9.43 1.27
C ALA A 257 -11.67 -9.74 2.76
N SER A 258 -12.80 -9.35 3.38
CA SER A 258 -13.22 -9.84 4.68
C SER A 258 -14.29 -10.91 4.49
N PHE A 259 -14.38 -11.88 5.40
CA PHE A 259 -15.39 -12.93 5.42
C PHE A 259 -15.49 -13.53 6.82
N THR A 260 -16.62 -14.18 7.16
CA THR A 260 -16.84 -14.67 8.53
C THR A 260 -16.64 -16.18 8.68
N ASN A 261 -16.87 -16.95 7.62
CA ASN A 261 -16.79 -18.41 7.69
C ASN A 261 -15.47 -18.91 7.10
N ALA A 262 -14.65 -19.60 7.91
CA ALA A 262 -13.38 -20.16 7.47
C ALA A 262 -13.51 -21.18 6.32
N ALA A 263 -14.66 -21.82 6.17
CA ALA A 263 -14.92 -22.74 5.04
C ALA A 263 -14.94 -22.02 3.69
N ASP A 264 -15.17 -20.71 3.65
CA ASP A 264 -15.22 -19.91 2.43
C ASP A 264 -13.84 -19.42 1.97
N GLU A 265 -12.78 -19.62 2.80
CA GLU A 265 -11.43 -19.14 2.50
C GLU A 265 -10.94 -19.57 1.12
N ALA A 266 -11.08 -20.85 0.77
CA ALA A 266 -10.62 -21.36 -0.52
C ALA A 266 -11.30 -20.66 -1.70
N THR A 267 -12.60 -20.36 -1.60
CA THR A 267 -13.36 -19.64 -2.63
C THR A 267 -12.89 -18.19 -2.76
N ILE A 268 -12.69 -17.49 -1.63
CA ILE A 268 -12.17 -16.12 -1.60
C ILE A 268 -10.74 -16.05 -2.17
N LEU A 269 -9.85 -16.96 -1.78
CA LEU A 269 -8.49 -16.99 -2.30
C LEU A 269 -8.46 -17.27 -3.80
N LYS A 270 -9.29 -18.18 -4.30
CA LYS A 270 -9.43 -18.45 -5.73
C LYS A 270 -9.96 -17.24 -6.51
N PHE A 271 -10.94 -16.53 -5.95
CA PHE A 271 -11.46 -15.29 -6.52
C PHE A 271 -10.33 -14.26 -6.70
N LEU A 272 -9.58 -13.96 -5.64
CA LEU A 272 -8.48 -12.97 -5.68
C LEU A 272 -7.34 -13.41 -6.61
N SER A 273 -6.94 -14.69 -6.57
CA SER A 273 -5.90 -15.20 -7.45
C SER A 273 -6.30 -15.16 -8.92
N THR A 274 -7.58 -15.41 -9.23
CA THR A 274 -8.10 -15.32 -10.59
C THR A 274 -8.01 -13.90 -11.14
N ILE A 275 -8.36 -12.89 -10.33
CA ILE A 275 -8.23 -11.48 -10.73
C ILE A 275 -6.77 -11.14 -11.01
N ILE A 276 -5.84 -11.47 -10.10
CA ILE A 276 -4.41 -11.20 -10.28
C ILE A 276 -3.88 -11.85 -11.55
N LYS A 277 -4.19 -13.14 -11.78
CA LYS A 277 -3.72 -13.87 -12.96
C LYS A 277 -4.19 -13.21 -14.25
N LYS A 278 -5.49 -12.82 -14.32
CA LYS A 278 -6.06 -12.14 -15.50
C LYS A 278 -5.44 -10.76 -15.72
N VAL A 279 -5.34 -9.92 -14.67
CA VAL A 279 -4.82 -8.56 -14.80
C VAL A 279 -3.31 -8.57 -15.12
N LYS A 280 -2.53 -9.49 -14.54
CA LYS A 280 -1.10 -9.65 -14.90
C LYS A 280 -0.92 -10.10 -16.34
N ALA A 281 -1.76 -11.00 -16.85
CA ALA A 281 -1.71 -11.44 -18.23
C ALA A 281 -2.00 -10.28 -19.21
N GLU A 282 -3.03 -9.48 -18.93
CA GLU A 282 -3.38 -8.29 -19.72
C GLU A 282 -2.26 -7.25 -19.67
N ALA A 283 -1.75 -6.94 -18.48
CA ALA A 283 -0.65 -6.00 -18.30
C ALA A 283 0.61 -6.41 -19.09
N LYS A 284 0.93 -7.70 -19.06
CA LYS A 284 2.06 -8.25 -19.84
C LYS A 284 1.82 -8.13 -21.34
N ALA A 285 0.61 -8.41 -21.81
CA ALA A 285 0.25 -8.25 -23.23
C ALA A 285 0.39 -6.80 -23.70
N LYS A 286 0.09 -5.83 -22.81
CA LYS A 286 0.23 -4.39 -23.06
C LYS A 286 1.66 -3.85 -22.81
N GLY A 287 2.58 -4.61 -22.23
CA GLY A 287 3.93 -4.15 -21.85
C GLY A 287 3.95 -3.14 -20.71
N VAL A 288 2.91 -3.18 -19.86
CA VAL A 288 2.74 -2.30 -18.67
C VAL A 288 2.87 -3.06 -17.36
N ASP A 289 3.31 -4.31 -17.39
CA ASP A 289 3.60 -5.13 -16.22
C ASP A 289 4.74 -4.54 -15.38
N ASN A 290 4.72 -4.87 -14.08
CA ASN A 290 5.75 -4.51 -13.11
C ASN A 290 5.82 -5.60 -12.04
N ASP A 291 7.03 -6.02 -11.69
CA ASP A 291 7.24 -7.13 -10.74
C ASP A 291 7.21 -6.70 -9.27
N TYR A 292 7.19 -5.40 -8.98
CA TYR A 292 7.20 -4.92 -7.60
C TYR A 292 5.96 -5.39 -6.84
N ILE A 293 6.17 -5.84 -5.61
CA ILE A 293 5.14 -6.25 -4.66
C ILE A 293 5.33 -5.44 -3.37
N TYR A 294 4.28 -4.77 -2.92
CA TYR A 294 4.33 -3.99 -1.69
C TYR A 294 4.15 -4.89 -0.48
N MET A 295 5.19 -5.04 0.33
CA MET A 295 5.23 -5.98 1.46
C MET A 295 4.03 -5.86 2.41
N ASN A 296 3.55 -4.64 2.67
CA ASN A 296 2.45 -4.42 3.61
C ASN A 296 1.05 -4.83 3.07
N TYR A 297 0.94 -5.12 1.76
CA TYR A 297 -0.27 -5.62 1.13
C TYR A 297 -0.13 -7.05 0.60
N ALA A 298 1.09 -7.58 0.66
CA ALA A 298 1.39 -8.89 0.08
C ALA A 298 0.72 -10.04 0.83
N SER A 299 0.18 -10.99 0.09
CA SER A 299 -0.34 -12.24 0.65
C SER A 299 0.78 -13.24 0.93
N GLN A 300 0.44 -14.30 1.69
CA GLN A 300 1.34 -15.43 1.94
C GLN A 300 1.82 -16.16 0.67
N PHE A 301 1.20 -15.93 -0.47
CA PHE A 301 1.53 -16.55 -1.76
C PHE A 301 2.54 -15.73 -2.58
N MET A 302 3.07 -14.65 -2.02
CA MET A 302 3.92 -13.69 -2.71
C MET A 302 5.31 -13.61 -2.08
N ASP A 303 6.30 -13.21 -2.89
CA ASP A 303 7.65 -12.90 -2.43
C ASP A 303 7.98 -11.42 -2.70
N PRO A 304 7.60 -10.51 -1.79
CA PRO A 304 7.87 -9.08 -1.98
C PRO A 304 9.38 -8.78 -2.00
N ILE A 305 10.20 -9.53 -1.25
CA ILE A 305 11.64 -9.25 -1.18
C ILE A 305 12.31 -9.52 -2.51
N ALA A 306 11.96 -10.62 -3.19
CA ALA A 306 12.49 -10.91 -4.53
C ALA A 306 12.16 -9.80 -5.54
N SER A 307 11.05 -9.08 -5.35
CA SER A 307 10.62 -7.99 -6.24
C SER A 307 11.44 -6.70 -6.12
N TYR A 308 12.28 -6.57 -5.09
CA TYR A 308 13.12 -5.38 -4.87
C TYR A 308 14.30 -5.26 -5.85
N GLY A 309 14.55 -6.32 -6.64
CA GLY A 309 15.63 -6.42 -7.60
C GLY A 309 16.89 -7.08 -7.02
N ALA A 310 17.62 -7.81 -7.85
CA ALA A 310 18.71 -8.67 -7.45
C ALA A 310 19.78 -7.97 -6.59
N ALA A 311 20.22 -6.77 -6.96
CA ALA A 311 21.23 -6.02 -6.22
C ALA A 311 20.76 -5.64 -4.79
N ASN A 312 19.49 -5.25 -4.63
CA ASN A 312 18.94 -4.94 -3.31
C ASN A 312 18.77 -6.21 -2.46
N VAL A 313 18.32 -7.31 -3.06
CA VAL A 313 18.21 -8.60 -2.36
C VAL A 313 19.58 -9.07 -1.87
N GLU A 314 20.60 -9.03 -2.72
CA GLU A 314 21.98 -9.38 -2.35
C GLU A 314 22.51 -8.51 -1.20
N ARG A 315 22.27 -7.19 -1.26
CA ARG A 315 22.64 -6.27 -0.20
C ARG A 315 21.90 -6.55 1.11
N LEU A 316 20.58 -6.83 1.07
CA LEU A 316 19.80 -7.21 2.24
C LEU A 316 20.35 -8.49 2.90
N VAL A 317 20.66 -9.51 2.09
CA VAL A 317 21.28 -10.77 2.57
C VAL A 317 22.64 -10.51 3.21
N SER A 318 23.47 -9.66 2.61
CA SER A 318 24.78 -9.27 3.14
C SER A 318 24.64 -8.57 4.50
N VAL A 319 23.72 -7.62 4.63
CA VAL A 319 23.44 -6.93 5.90
C VAL A 319 22.93 -7.90 6.96
N SER A 320 22.00 -8.78 6.60
CA SER A 320 21.49 -9.81 7.54
C SER A 320 22.63 -10.69 8.08
N LYS A 321 23.49 -11.21 7.21
CA LYS A 321 24.64 -12.04 7.62
C LYS A 321 25.64 -11.28 8.51
N LYS A 322 25.80 -9.99 8.28
CA LYS A 322 26.71 -9.14 9.07
C LYS A 322 26.23 -8.97 10.52
N TYR A 323 24.93 -8.72 10.72
CA TYR A 323 24.35 -8.44 12.05
C TYR A 323 23.72 -9.69 12.71
N ASP A 324 23.50 -10.75 11.95
CA ASP A 324 22.98 -12.03 12.39
C ASP A 324 23.71 -13.19 11.67
N PRO A 325 24.98 -13.47 12.00
CA PRO A 325 25.75 -14.55 11.37
C PRO A 325 25.11 -15.93 11.53
N ALA A 326 24.44 -16.18 12.65
CA ALA A 326 23.72 -17.42 12.93
C ALA A 326 22.34 -17.50 12.28
N GLN A 327 21.89 -16.44 11.61
CA GLN A 327 20.61 -16.35 10.94
C GLN A 327 19.41 -16.66 11.85
N VAL A 328 19.48 -16.20 13.11
CA VAL A 328 18.44 -16.34 14.13
C VAL A 328 17.12 -15.75 13.65
N PHE A 329 17.15 -14.50 13.09
CA PHE A 329 15.96 -13.82 12.61
C PHE A 329 15.39 -14.43 11.32
N GLN A 330 16.17 -15.22 10.59
CA GLN A 330 15.68 -15.96 9.42
C GLN A 330 15.05 -17.30 9.80
N ASN A 331 15.52 -17.93 10.88
CA ASN A 331 15.18 -19.32 11.21
C ASN A 331 14.28 -19.46 12.44
N LEU A 332 14.48 -18.63 13.48
CA LEU A 332 13.80 -18.76 14.76
C LEU A 332 12.77 -17.66 15.02
N HIS A 333 12.85 -16.53 14.31
CA HIS A 333 11.86 -15.45 14.42
C HIS A 333 10.74 -15.67 13.43
N PRO A 334 9.48 -15.91 13.87
CA PRO A 334 8.36 -16.08 12.97
C PRO A 334 8.05 -14.78 12.22
N GLY A 335 7.48 -14.91 11.05
CA GLY A 335 7.10 -13.80 10.19
C GLY A 335 7.03 -14.27 8.75
N HIS A 336 6.28 -13.54 7.93
CA HIS A 336 5.94 -14.05 6.61
C HIS A 336 7.11 -13.97 5.64
N PHE A 337 7.72 -12.79 5.46
CA PHE A 337 8.66 -12.57 4.36
C PHE A 337 10.10 -12.60 4.86
N LYS A 338 10.79 -13.69 4.59
CA LYS A 338 12.19 -13.92 4.96
C LYS A 338 13.11 -13.87 3.76
N LEU A 339 14.33 -13.38 4.00
CA LEU A 339 15.35 -13.30 2.95
C LEU A 339 15.62 -14.70 2.36
N SER A 340 15.59 -14.79 1.04
CA SER A 340 15.94 -16.03 0.28
C SER A 340 15.08 -17.26 0.59
N LYS A 341 13.87 -17.10 1.17
CA LYS A 341 12.96 -18.24 1.44
C LYS A 341 11.77 -18.30 0.50
N GLY A 342 11.59 -17.27 -0.35
CA GLY A 342 10.45 -17.20 -1.27
C GLY A 342 9.13 -16.89 -0.56
N ALA A 343 8.03 -17.14 -1.25
CA ALA A 343 6.69 -16.99 -0.69
C ALA A 343 6.47 -17.96 0.49
N PRO A 344 5.86 -17.51 1.60
CA PRO A 344 5.54 -18.38 2.74
C PRO A 344 4.72 -19.61 2.36
N ASN A 345 3.81 -19.47 1.40
CA ASN A 345 3.08 -20.56 0.77
C ASN A 345 3.25 -20.47 -0.76
N PRO A 346 4.05 -21.35 -1.38
CA PRO A 346 4.28 -21.29 -2.82
C PRO A 346 3.09 -21.78 -3.66
N ASN A 347 2.09 -22.40 -3.04
CA ASN A 347 0.94 -23.00 -3.73
C ASN A 347 -0.19 -21.97 -3.86
N MET A 348 -0.03 -21.04 -4.80
CA MET A 348 -1.08 -20.04 -5.11
C MET A 348 -2.31 -20.73 -5.70
N PRO A 349 -3.53 -20.53 -5.12
CA PRO A 349 -4.77 -21.20 -5.55
C PRO A 349 -5.23 -20.77 -6.95
#